data_51bc6676941f454331d7e8029689ad4b
#
_entry.id   51bc6676941f454331d7e8029689ad4b
#
_cell.length_a   1.000
_cell.length_b   1.000
_cell.length_c   1.000
_cell.angle_alpha   90.00
_cell.angle_beta   90.00
_cell.angle_gamma   90.00
#
_symmetry.space_group_name_H-M   'P 1'
#
loop_
_entity.id
_entity.type
_entity.pdbx_description
1 polymer ?
#
loop_
_entity_poly.entity_id
_entity_poly.type
_entity_poly.pdbx_seq_one_letter_code
_entity_poly.pdbx_strand_id
1 'polypeptide(L)'
;MLATLRSIAEAVSQQADLNSALGCFVQMVKDAMQTQCCSIYFADYSQDNFVLMATQGLNPDAVGKFRIGFTEGLVGLVAQREEPINIAFAKSHPRFKLSPEVNEEGYNAFLSVPVVHQKKVLG
;
A
#
# COMPACT_ATOMS: atom_id res chain seq x y z
N MET A 1 15.26 -13.72 6.18
CA MET A 1 14.18 -12.71 6.45
C MET A 1 14.70 -11.53 7.29
N LEU A 2 15.34 -11.79 8.43
CA LEU A 2 15.83 -10.70 9.30
C LEU A 2 16.87 -9.83 8.59
N ALA A 3 17.81 -10.43 7.85
CA ALA A 3 18.80 -9.67 7.09
C ALA A 3 18.14 -8.81 6.00
N THR A 4 17.09 -9.31 5.36
CA THR A 4 16.34 -8.55 4.36
C THR A 4 15.64 -7.34 4.99
N LEU A 5 14.98 -7.53 6.14
CA LEU A 5 14.34 -6.44 6.86
C LEU A 5 15.34 -5.37 7.28
N ARG A 6 16.52 -5.79 7.75
CA ARG A 6 17.59 -4.86 8.11
C ARG A 6 18.06 -4.05 6.92
N SER A 7 18.28 -4.69 5.78
CA SER A 7 18.71 -4.01 4.55
C SER A 7 17.69 -2.96 4.09
N ILE A 8 16.40 -3.31 4.15
CA ILE A 8 15.33 -2.37 3.80
C ILE A 8 15.33 -1.18 4.76
N ALA A 9 15.39 -1.43 6.06
CA ALA A 9 15.37 -0.36 7.06
C ALA A 9 16.57 0.58 6.90
N GLU A 10 17.76 0.04 6.66
CA GLU A 10 18.97 0.84 6.45
C GLU A 10 18.86 1.70 5.19
N ALA A 11 18.40 1.12 4.08
CA ALA A 11 18.26 1.85 2.82
C ALA A 11 17.22 2.98 2.95
N VAL A 12 16.10 2.72 3.59
CA VAL A 12 15.03 3.72 3.79
C VAL A 12 15.53 4.86 4.68
N SER A 13 16.26 4.54 5.75
CA SER A 13 16.75 5.55 6.69
C SER A 13 17.81 6.48 6.10
N GLN A 14 18.45 6.08 5.01
CA GLN A 14 19.47 6.90 4.33
C GLN A 14 18.87 7.88 3.32
N GLN A 15 17.58 7.82 3.07
CA GLN A 15 16.96 8.70 2.09
C GLN A 15 16.79 10.14 2.64
N ALA A 16 16.92 11.13 1.74
CA ALA A 16 16.94 12.54 2.10
C ALA A 16 15.55 13.07 2.49
N ASP A 17 14.48 12.50 1.95
CA ASP A 17 13.12 12.95 2.19
C ASP A 17 12.14 11.78 2.23
N LEU A 18 10.91 12.07 2.68
CA LEU A 18 9.88 11.05 2.85
C LEU A 18 9.50 10.38 1.53
N ASN A 19 9.33 11.14 0.46
CA ASN A 19 8.94 10.57 -0.84
C ASN A 19 10.00 9.60 -1.36
N SER A 20 11.27 9.97 -1.25
CA SER A 20 12.37 9.08 -1.64
C SER A 20 12.42 7.84 -0.77
N ALA A 21 12.19 7.99 0.54
CA ALA A 21 12.17 6.87 1.48
C ALA A 21 11.04 5.90 1.15
N LEU A 22 9.85 6.40 0.86
CA LEU A 22 8.70 5.55 0.51
C LEU A 22 8.92 4.85 -0.84
N GLY A 23 9.47 5.55 -1.82
CA GLY A 23 9.80 4.95 -3.11
C GLY A 23 10.82 3.82 -2.97
N CYS A 24 11.86 4.04 -2.18
CA CYS A 24 12.85 3.02 -1.86
C CYS A 24 12.21 1.82 -1.16
N PHE A 25 11.34 2.07 -0.19
CA PHE A 25 10.66 1.02 0.57
C PHE A 25 9.83 0.12 -0.35
N VAL A 26 8.94 0.69 -1.18
CA VAL A 26 8.09 -0.11 -2.05
C VAL A 26 8.88 -0.91 -3.07
N GLN A 27 9.98 -0.35 -3.58
CA GLN A 27 10.85 -1.07 -4.51
C GLN A 27 11.50 -2.28 -3.84
N MET A 28 12.06 -2.09 -2.65
CA MET A 28 12.76 -3.16 -1.95
C MET A 28 11.81 -4.25 -1.45
N VAL A 29 10.62 -3.87 -0.98
CA VAL A 29 9.61 -4.85 -0.56
C VAL A 29 9.11 -5.64 -1.76
N LYS A 30 8.83 -4.97 -2.88
CA LYS A 30 8.42 -5.62 -4.13
C LYS A 30 9.44 -6.68 -4.54
N ASP A 31 10.72 -6.32 -4.53
CA ASP A 31 11.80 -7.22 -4.93
C ASP A 31 11.96 -8.38 -3.93
N ALA A 32 11.92 -8.09 -2.63
CA ALA A 32 12.08 -9.11 -1.58
C ALA A 32 10.93 -10.12 -1.59
N MET A 33 9.70 -9.66 -1.84
CA MET A 33 8.51 -10.51 -1.87
C MET A 33 8.27 -11.14 -3.25
N GLN A 34 9.02 -10.72 -4.26
CA GLN A 34 8.86 -11.19 -5.64
C GLN A 34 7.44 -10.98 -6.15
N THR A 35 6.86 -9.84 -5.80
CA THR A 35 5.51 -9.45 -6.24
C THR A 35 5.59 -8.60 -7.50
N GLN A 36 4.45 -8.44 -8.18
CA GLN A 36 4.36 -7.59 -9.37
C GLN A 36 4.11 -6.13 -9.02
N CYS A 37 3.65 -5.87 -7.80
CA CYS A 37 3.26 -4.54 -7.36
C CYS A 37 3.45 -4.42 -5.86
N CYS A 38 3.85 -3.23 -5.42
CA CYS A 38 3.84 -2.86 -4.01
C CYS A 38 3.47 -1.39 -3.90
N SER A 39 2.56 -1.07 -2.99
CA SER A 39 2.07 0.30 -2.83
C SER A 39 1.86 0.63 -1.36
N ILE A 40 1.98 1.92 -1.02
CA ILE A 40 1.69 2.44 0.31
C ILE A 40 0.64 3.51 0.21
N TYR A 41 -0.36 3.42 1.07
CA TYR A 41 -1.39 4.43 1.26
C TYR A 41 -1.26 5.04 2.64
N PHE A 42 -1.41 6.35 2.75
CA PHE A 42 -1.46 7.03 4.04
C PHE A 42 -2.87 7.50 4.33
N ALA A 43 -3.25 7.39 5.60
CA ALA A 43 -4.54 7.90 6.06
C ALA A 43 -4.52 9.43 6.14
N ASP A 44 -5.52 10.06 5.53
CA ASP A 44 -5.76 11.50 5.63
C ASP A 44 -7.05 11.69 6.42
N TYR A 45 -6.91 11.95 7.72
CA TYR A 45 -8.05 12.07 8.61
C TYR A 45 -8.83 13.37 8.43
N SER A 46 -8.25 14.35 7.74
CA SER A 46 -8.97 15.58 7.41
C SER A 46 -9.99 15.38 6.30
N GLN A 47 -9.80 14.36 5.45
CA GLN A 47 -10.70 14.08 4.33
C GLN A 47 -11.33 12.68 4.41
N ASP A 48 -11.05 11.92 5.48
CA ASP A 48 -11.57 10.56 5.70
C ASP A 48 -11.28 9.62 4.53
N ASN A 49 -10.06 9.68 4.01
CA ASN A 49 -9.64 8.79 2.95
C ASN A 49 -8.16 8.43 3.07
N PHE A 50 -7.76 7.42 2.27
CA PHE A 50 -6.36 7.03 2.10
C PHE A 50 -5.84 7.59 0.80
N VAL A 51 -4.61 8.12 0.84
CA VAL A 51 -3.91 8.68 -0.32
C VAL A 51 -2.82 7.71 -0.75
N LEU A 52 -2.73 7.42 -2.03
CA LEU A 52 -1.61 6.65 -2.59
C LEU A 52 -0.34 7.50 -2.52
N MET A 53 0.63 7.07 -1.71
CA MET A 53 1.85 7.85 -1.47
C MET A 53 3.08 7.30 -2.19
N ALA A 54 3.11 6.02 -2.50
CA ALA A 54 4.19 5.42 -3.27
C ALA A 54 3.70 4.15 -3.93
N THR A 55 4.23 3.85 -5.12
CA THR A 55 3.90 2.63 -5.83
C THR A 55 5.04 2.18 -6.74
N GLN A 56 5.17 0.86 -6.85
CA GLN A 56 5.90 0.20 -7.92
C GLN A 56 4.92 -0.80 -8.54
N GLY A 57 4.54 -0.57 -9.78
CA GLY A 57 3.63 -1.45 -10.50
C GLY A 57 2.26 -0.86 -10.82
N LEU A 58 1.77 0.08 -10.03
CA LEU A 58 0.58 0.86 -10.38
C LEU A 58 0.98 2.11 -11.17
N ASN A 59 -0.01 2.90 -11.60
CA ASN A 59 0.24 4.12 -12.34
C ASN A 59 0.97 5.16 -11.46
N PRO A 60 2.23 5.51 -11.77
CA PRO A 60 2.98 6.47 -10.95
C PRO A 60 2.37 7.87 -10.92
N ASP A 61 1.59 8.24 -11.93
CA ASP A 61 0.94 9.55 -11.97
C ASP A 61 -0.19 9.67 -10.95
N ALA A 62 -0.64 8.56 -10.37
CA ALA A 62 -1.67 8.56 -9.34
C ALA A 62 -1.11 8.88 -7.95
N VAL A 63 0.20 8.87 -7.76
CA VAL A 63 0.83 9.15 -6.46
C VAL A 63 0.50 10.57 -6.02
N GLY A 64 -0.01 10.70 -4.80
CA GLY A 64 -0.45 11.97 -4.23
C GLY A 64 -1.82 12.43 -4.70
N LYS A 65 -2.43 11.75 -5.66
CA LYS A 65 -3.71 12.16 -6.27
C LYS A 65 -4.83 11.15 -6.05
N PHE A 66 -4.54 9.86 -6.20
CA PHE A 66 -5.55 8.82 -6.05
C PHE A 66 -5.90 8.62 -4.59
N ARG A 67 -7.20 8.60 -4.29
CA ARG A 67 -7.71 8.47 -2.94
C ARG A 67 -8.79 7.39 -2.87
N ILE A 68 -8.81 6.68 -1.74
CA ILE A 68 -9.82 5.65 -1.44
C ILE A 68 -10.43 6.02 -0.10
N GLY A 69 -11.76 6.06 -0.03
CA GLY A 69 -12.46 6.33 1.24
C GLY A 69 -12.12 5.29 2.30
N PHE A 70 -12.20 5.67 3.58
CA PHE A 70 -11.83 4.80 4.69
C PHE A 70 -12.59 3.47 4.72
N THR A 71 -13.76 3.41 4.12
CA THR A 71 -14.58 2.19 4.09
C THR A 71 -14.68 1.57 2.70
N GLU A 72 -13.93 2.09 1.73
CA GLU A 72 -14.01 1.64 0.34
C GLU A 72 -12.96 0.58 0.02
N GLY A 73 -13.35 -0.39 -0.80
CA GLY A 73 -12.47 -1.37 -1.39
C GLY A 73 -11.75 -2.26 -0.37
N LEU A 74 -10.73 -2.95 -0.85
CA LEU A 74 -9.94 -3.85 0.00
C LEU A 74 -9.01 -3.08 0.94
N VAL A 75 -8.51 -1.92 0.51
CA VAL A 75 -7.68 -1.06 1.37
C VAL A 75 -8.49 -0.62 2.59
N GLY A 76 -9.73 -0.15 2.38
CA GLY A 76 -10.60 0.22 3.47
C GLY A 76 -10.92 -0.95 4.40
N LEU A 77 -11.09 -2.15 3.84
CA LEU A 77 -11.38 -3.34 4.62
C LEU A 77 -10.21 -3.70 5.56
N VAL A 78 -8.97 -3.62 5.07
CA VAL A 78 -7.77 -3.87 5.89
C VAL A 78 -7.72 -2.87 7.06
N ALA A 79 -7.97 -1.61 6.77
CA ALA A 79 -7.96 -0.57 7.80
C ALA A 79 -9.05 -0.77 8.85
N GLN A 80 -10.27 -1.14 8.42
CA GLN A 80 -11.38 -1.39 9.34
C GLN A 80 -11.11 -2.56 10.28
N ARG A 81 -10.50 -3.62 9.77
CA ARG A 81 -10.20 -4.81 10.56
C ARG A 81 -8.92 -4.68 11.37
N GLU A 82 -8.05 -3.75 11.01
CA GLU A 82 -6.72 -3.56 11.61
C GLU A 82 -5.91 -4.87 11.65
N GLU A 83 -6.04 -5.67 10.59
CA GLU A 83 -5.33 -6.95 10.47
C GLU A 83 -4.98 -7.22 9.00
N PRO A 84 -3.92 -8.02 8.75
CA PRO A 84 -3.55 -8.36 7.37
C PRO A 84 -4.65 -9.14 6.66
N ILE A 85 -4.78 -8.90 5.35
CA ILE A 85 -5.69 -9.64 4.50
C ILE A 85 -4.91 -10.21 3.31
N ASN A 86 -5.06 -11.50 3.07
CA ASN A 86 -4.43 -12.19 1.96
C ASN A 86 -5.52 -12.86 1.12
N ILE A 87 -5.68 -12.43 -0.13
CA ILE A 87 -6.75 -12.88 -1.02
C ILE A 87 -6.14 -13.31 -2.35
N ALA A 88 -6.38 -14.56 -2.76
CA ALA A 88 -5.86 -15.08 -4.03
C ALA A 88 -6.62 -14.50 -5.24
N PHE A 89 -7.92 -14.25 -5.11
CA PHE A 89 -8.79 -13.79 -6.19
C PHE A 89 -9.54 -12.53 -5.76
N ALA A 90 -8.82 -11.41 -5.77
CA ALA A 90 -9.34 -10.14 -5.26
C ALA A 90 -10.58 -9.66 -6.04
N LYS A 91 -10.62 -9.88 -7.35
CA LYS A 91 -11.73 -9.44 -8.20
C LYS A 91 -13.04 -10.12 -7.86
N SER A 92 -12.99 -11.29 -7.21
CA SER A 92 -14.18 -12.01 -6.76
C SER A 92 -14.64 -11.62 -5.36
N HIS A 93 -13.87 -10.77 -4.66
CA HIS A 93 -14.20 -10.36 -3.30
C HIS A 93 -15.31 -9.30 -3.32
N PRO A 94 -16.32 -9.38 -2.42
CA PRO A 94 -17.43 -8.42 -2.39
C PRO A 94 -17.01 -6.96 -2.17
N ARG A 95 -15.86 -6.75 -1.52
CA ARG A 95 -15.34 -5.42 -1.23
C ARG A 95 -14.39 -4.90 -2.30
N PHE A 96 -14.12 -5.68 -3.36
CA PHE A 96 -13.24 -5.25 -4.43
C PHE A 96 -13.85 -4.08 -5.21
N LYS A 97 -13.04 -3.05 -5.44
CA LYS A 97 -13.40 -1.88 -6.24
C LYS A 97 -12.34 -1.68 -7.32
N LEU A 98 -12.76 -1.79 -8.57
CA LEU A 98 -11.87 -1.54 -9.70
C LEU A 98 -11.62 -0.04 -9.83
N SER A 99 -10.35 0.35 -9.88
CA SER A 99 -9.94 1.75 -9.99
C SER A 99 -9.00 1.90 -11.20
N PRO A 100 -9.54 2.23 -12.38
CA PRO A 100 -8.72 2.35 -13.59
C PRO A 100 -7.60 3.38 -13.48
N GLU A 101 -7.78 4.40 -12.64
CA GLU A 101 -6.82 5.47 -12.43
C GLU A 101 -5.45 4.96 -11.98
N VAL A 102 -5.41 3.83 -11.28
CA VAL A 102 -4.16 3.24 -10.82
C VAL A 102 -3.70 2.06 -11.65
N ASN A 103 -4.49 1.67 -12.65
CA ASN A 103 -4.15 0.60 -13.59
C ASN A 103 -3.95 -0.76 -12.91
N GLU A 104 -4.85 -1.12 -12.01
CA GLU A 104 -4.73 -2.36 -11.23
C GLU A 104 -5.50 -3.54 -11.83
N GLU A 105 -6.13 -3.41 -12.99
CA GLU A 105 -6.93 -4.49 -13.60
C GLU A 105 -6.08 -5.70 -14.02
N GLY A 106 -4.76 -5.55 -14.12
CA GLY A 106 -3.86 -6.66 -14.41
C GLY A 106 -3.54 -7.54 -13.21
N TYR A 107 -3.94 -7.14 -12.01
CA TYR A 107 -3.61 -7.84 -10.77
C TYR A 107 -4.84 -8.46 -10.15
N ASN A 108 -4.70 -9.69 -9.62
CA ASN A 108 -5.82 -10.40 -9.01
C ASN A 108 -5.56 -10.84 -7.58
N ALA A 109 -4.33 -11.23 -7.25
CA ALA A 109 -3.98 -11.57 -5.87
C ALA A 109 -3.71 -10.28 -5.06
N PHE A 110 -4.08 -10.31 -3.78
CA PHE A 110 -3.97 -9.13 -2.92
C PHE A 110 -3.48 -9.55 -1.53
N LEU A 111 -2.42 -8.92 -1.08
CA LEU A 111 -1.92 -9.03 0.28
C LEU A 111 -1.70 -7.62 0.81
N SER A 112 -2.32 -7.29 1.90
CA SER A 112 -2.16 -5.97 2.51
C SER A 112 -2.08 -6.08 4.02
N VAL A 113 -1.32 -5.17 4.62
CA VAL A 113 -1.19 -5.07 6.07
C VAL A 113 -1.48 -3.64 6.50
N PRO A 114 -2.13 -3.45 7.65
CA PRO A 114 -2.32 -2.11 8.19
C PRO A 114 -1.06 -1.65 8.90
N VAL A 115 -0.76 -0.34 8.80
CA VAL A 115 0.26 0.29 9.63
C VAL A 115 -0.45 0.97 10.78
N VAL A 116 -0.25 0.45 11.98
CA VAL A 116 -0.94 0.94 13.18
C VAL A 116 0.09 1.43 14.19
N HIS A 117 -0.11 2.61 14.74
CA HIS A 117 0.75 3.17 15.77
C HIS A 117 -0.12 3.82 16.83
N GLN A 118 0.09 3.43 18.10
CA GLN A 118 -0.67 3.95 19.24
C GLN A 118 -2.18 3.82 19.01
N LYS A 119 -2.62 2.64 18.55
CA LYS A 119 -4.04 2.29 18.29
C LYS A 119 -4.67 3.09 17.17
N LYS A 120 -3.86 3.74 16.32
CA LYS A 120 -4.36 4.52 15.19
C LYS A 120 -3.80 3.98 13.89
N VAL A 121 -4.66 3.78 12.90
CA VAL A 121 -4.25 3.36 11.56
C VAL A 121 -3.64 4.55 10.84
N LEU A 122 -2.38 4.41 10.41
CA LEU A 122 -1.66 5.44 9.68
C LEU A 122 -1.70 5.20 8.17
N GLY A 123 -1.92 3.96 7.80
CA GLY A 123 -1.94 3.59 6.40
C GLY A 123 -2.12 2.10 6.21
#